data_7d480fdffed8253f643e7131094efa3b
#
_entry.id   7d480fdffed8253f643e7131094efa3b
#
_cell.length_a   1.000
_cell.length_b   1.000
_cell.length_c   1.000
_cell.angle_alpha   90.00
_cell.angle_beta   90.00
_cell.angle_gamma   90.00
#
_symmetry.space_group_name_H-M   'P 1'
#
loop_
_entity.id
_entity.type
_entity.pdbx_description
1 polymer ?
#
loop_
_entity_poly.entity_id
_entity_poly.type
_entity_poly.pdbx_seq_one_letter_code
_entity_poly.pdbx_strand_id
1 'polypeptide(L)'
;CSPIQKEKHTFSIGDKTFLLDGKPFLIKAAEMHYTRIPAEYWEHRIQMCKALGMNTICIYAFWNIHEQKEGEFDFKGQNDIAAFCRLAQKHGMYIMLRPGPYVCSEWEMGGLPWWLLKKKDIKLRTNDAYFLERTKLFMDEIGKELADLQVSRGGNIIMVQVENEYGAYATDKEYIANIRDIVKGAGFTDVPLFQCDWSSTFQRNGLDDLVWTINFGTGANIDAQFKKLQEARPNAPLMCSEFWSGWFDHWGRKHETRDAETMVSGIKDMLDRHISFSLYMTHGGTTFGHWGGANSPAYSAMCSSYDYDAPISEAGWATPKYYKLREMMMQYADSAQVIPDVPAAYPVIEIPEFELKEVAPLFDNLPEPKLSEDIKPMEQFDQGWGTILYRTSLPEVKEGTTLLIDEVHDWAQVYADGKLLGRLDRRRGQNSFCLLYTSDAADERS
;
A
#
# COMPACT_ATOMS: atom_id res chain seq x y z
N CYS A 1 20.74 -28.46 21.47
CA CYS A 1 21.10 -27.48 20.44
C CYS A 1 21.22 -26.13 21.12
N SER A 2 22.43 -25.57 21.16
CA SER A 2 22.60 -24.15 21.59
C SER A 2 21.82 -23.25 20.64
N PRO A 3 21.11 -22.23 21.15
CA PRO A 3 20.46 -21.29 20.27
C PRO A 3 21.52 -20.63 19.39
N ILE A 4 21.33 -20.66 18.08
CA ILE A 4 22.14 -19.88 17.14
C ILE A 4 22.06 -18.44 17.59
N GLN A 5 23.17 -17.91 18.11
CA GLN A 5 23.24 -16.50 18.54
C GLN A 5 23.10 -15.66 17.26
N LYS A 6 21.95 -15.00 17.09
CA LYS A 6 21.71 -14.14 15.92
C LYS A 6 22.69 -12.98 15.96
N GLU A 7 23.40 -12.78 14.87
CA GLU A 7 24.37 -11.68 14.73
C GLU A 7 23.64 -10.36 14.88
N LYS A 8 24.19 -9.46 15.71
CA LYS A 8 23.65 -8.12 15.96
C LYS A 8 24.46 -7.13 15.17
N HIS A 9 23.77 -6.20 14.52
CA HIS A 9 24.37 -5.14 13.72
C HIS A 9 23.95 -3.77 14.24
N THR A 10 24.71 -2.74 13.87
CA THR A 10 24.32 -1.35 14.07
C THR A 10 23.98 -0.73 12.72
N PHE A 11 22.91 0.05 12.66
CA PHE A 11 22.59 0.86 11.50
C PHE A 11 22.39 2.32 11.92
N SER A 12 23.13 3.23 11.30
CA SER A 12 23.18 4.62 11.70
C SER A 12 23.40 5.56 10.51
N ILE A 13 23.37 6.86 10.78
CA ILE A 13 23.58 7.91 9.79
C ILE A 13 25.02 8.40 9.92
N GLY A 14 25.77 8.38 8.82
CA GLY A 14 27.10 8.96 8.70
C GLY A 14 27.09 10.27 7.91
N ASP A 15 28.28 10.75 7.57
CA ASP A 15 28.43 11.91 6.71
C ASP A 15 28.10 11.56 5.26
N LYS A 16 26.98 12.07 4.76
CA LYS A 16 26.42 11.84 3.41
C LYS A 16 26.15 10.37 3.06
N THR A 17 26.11 9.48 4.04
CA THR A 17 25.91 8.05 3.82
C THR A 17 25.19 7.40 5.00
N PHE A 18 24.57 6.25 4.76
CA PHE A 18 24.19 5.34 5.85
C PHE A 18 25.38 4.47 6.25
N LEU A 19 25.37 4.00 7.48
CA LEU A 19 26.41 3.14 8.04
C LEU A 19 25.80 1.83 8.56
N LEU A 20 26.34 0.70 8.09
CA LEU A 20 26.10 -0.61 8.67
C LEU A 20 27.39 -1.07 9.38
N ASP A 21 27.33 -1.30 10.68
CA ASP A 21 28.49 -1.62 11.52
C ASP A 21 29.65 -0.61 11.34
N GLY A 22 29.28 0.68 11.24
CA GLY A 22 30.22 1.79 11.06
C GLY A 22 30.81 1.90 9.65
N LYS A 23 30.42 1.06 8.71
CA LYS A 23 30.89 1.09 7.31
C LYS A 23 29.83 1.69 6.40
N PRO A 24 30.23 2.48 5.37
CA PRO A 24 29.29 2.99 4.39
C PRO A 24 28.40 1.88 3.79
N PHE A 25 27.09 2.15 3.77
CA PHE A 25 26.10 1.22 3.26
C PHE A 25 25.13 1.92 2.31
N LEU A 26 25.08 1.47 1.06
CA LEU A 26 24.15 1.95 0.07
C LEU A 26 22.92 1.06 0.06
N ILE A 27 21.76 1.62 0.41
CA ILE A 27 20.49 0.88 0.40
C ILE A 27 20.03 0.72 -1.04
N LYS A 28 19.94 -0.53 -1.49
CA LYS A 28 19.35 -0.94 -2.76
C LYS A 28 18.10 -1.75 -2.43
N ALA A 29 16.97 -1.07 -2.23
CA ALA A 29 15.75 -1.70 -1.75
C ALA A 29 14.78 -2.04 -2.88
N ALA A 30 14.09 -3.15 -2.69
CA ALA A 30 12.97 -3.60 -3.50
C ALA A 30 11.68 -3.48 -2.70
N GLU A 31 10.76 -2.64 -3.16
CA GLU A 31 9.42 -2.55 -2.58
C GLU A 31 8.54 -3.69 -3.09
N MET A 32 7.98 -4.45 -2.17
CA MET A 32 6.91 -5.42 -2.42
C MET A 32 6.08 -5.61 -1.15
N HIS A 33 4.82 -6.01 -1.32
CA HIS A 33 3.87 -6.05 -0.22
C HIS A 33 3.40 -7.47 0.05
N TYR A 34 3.69 -8.02 1.24
CA TYR A 34 3.31 -9.38 1.65
C TYR A 34 1.81 -9.64 1.51
N THR A 35 0.97 -8.61 1.66
CA THR A 35 -0.50 -8.69 1.52
C THR A 35 -0.96 -8.90 0.07
N ARG A 36 -0.11 -8.57 -0.90
CA ARG A 36 -0.38 -8.69 -2.35
C ARG A 36 0.21 -9.94 -2.98
N ILE A 37 0.85 -10.79 -2.17
CA ILE A 37 1.55 -11.99 -2.61
C ILE A 37 1.07 -13.15 -1.73
N PRO A 38 0.52 -14.24 -2.28
CA PRO A 38 0.22 -15.43 -1.49
C PRO A 38 1.45 -15.87 -0.68
N ALA A 39 1.26 -16.22 0.58
CA ALA A 39 2.36 -16.51 1.51
C ALA A 39 3.30 -17.62 0.98
N GLU A 40 2.76 -18.58 0.24
CA GLU A 40 3.51 -19.66 -0.40
C GLU A 40 4.50 -19.17 -1.46
N TYR A 41 4.32 -17.93 -1.96
CA TYR A 41 5.16 -17.33 -2.99
C TYR A 41 6.13 -16.28 -2.44
N TRP A 42 6.06 -15.91 -1.17
CA TRP A 42 6.94 -14.90 -0.56
C TRP A 42 8.41 -15.20 -0.78
N GLU A 43 8.82 -16.44 -0.52
CA GLU A 43 10.24 -16.84 -0.65
C GLU A 43 10.75 -16.67 -2.08
N HIS A 44 9.98 -17.13 -3.06
CA HIS A 44 10.32 -16.96 -4.48
C HIS A 44 10.50 -15.47 -4.86
N ARG A 45 9.59 -14.61 -4.42
CA ARG A 45 9.64 -13.17 -4.73
C ARG A 45 10.82 -12.48 -4.05
N ILE A 46 11.15 -12.86 -2.82
CA ILE A 46 12.35 -12.38 -2.11
C ILE A 46 13.61 -12.81 -2.86
N GLN A 47 13.68 -14.06 -3.30
CA GLN A 47 14.79 -14.56 -4.12
C GLN A 47 14.92 -13.83 -5.45
N MET A 48 13.82 -13.52 -6.10
CA MET A 48 13.79 -12.70 -7.32
C MET A 48 14.39 -11.29 -7.08
N CYS A 49 14.07 -10.66 -5.96
CA CYS A 49 14.65 -9.37 -5.58
C CYS A 49 16.15 -9.47 -5.28
N LYS A 50 16.58 -10.53 -4.60
CA LYS A 50 18.00 -10.76 -4.35
C LYS A 50 18.77 -10.99 -5.65
N ALA A 51 18.21 -11.73 -6.60
CA ALA A 51 18.81 -11.96 -7.91
C ALA A 51 18.88 -10.70 -8.77
N LEU A 52 18.13 -9.64 -8.48
CA LEU A 52 18.29 -8.31 -9.05
C LEU A 52 19.51 -7.56 -8.50
N GLY A 53 20.14 -8.03 -7.44
CA GLY A 53 21.22 -7.31 -6.75
C GLY A 53 20.73 -6.36 -5.65
N MET A 54 19.48 -6.48 -5.23
CA MET A 54 18.96 -5.75 -4.08
C MET A 54 19.52 -6.30 -2.78
N ASN A 55 19.64 -5.45 -1.75
CA ASN A 55 20.11 -5.85 -0.43
C ASN A 55 19.05 -5.65 0.67
N THR A 56 17.95 -5.03 0.32
CA THR A 56 16.88 -4.64 1.26
C THR A 56 15.51 -4.87 0.61
N ILE A 57 14.54 -5.30 1.40
CA ILE A 57 13.12 -5.31 1.02
C ILE A 57 12.43 -4.17 1.78
N CYS A 58 11.64 -3.37 1.07
CA CYS A 58 10.81 -2.32 1.65
C CYS A 58 9.36 -2.81 1.70
N ILE A 59 8.71 -2.66 2.85
CA ILE A 59 7.33 -3.12 3.07
C ILE A 59 6.51 -2.10 3.84
N TYR A 60 5.22 -2.04 3.54
CA TYR A 60 4.23 -1.43 4.43
C TYR A 60 3.73 -2.42 5.48
N ALA A 61 3.23 -1.91 6.61
CA ALA A 61 2.30 -2.62 7.47
C ALA A 61 0.91 -2.01 7.26
N PHE A 62 -0.03 -2.81 6.79
CA PHE A 62 -1.38 -2.35 6.44
C PHE A 62 -2.30 -2.49 7.65
N TRP A 63 -2.62 -1.39 8.31
CA TRP A 63 -3.42 -1.42 9.53
C TRP A 63 -4.75 -2.16 9.35
N ASN A 64 -5.49 -1.84 8.28
CA ASN A 64 -6.83 -2.41 8.08
C ASN A 64 -6.86 -3.92 7.78
N ILE A 65 -5.76 -4.53 7.36
CA ILE A 65 -5.70 -5.99 7.21
C ILE A 65 -5.41 -6.69 8.53
N HIS A 66 -4.66 -6.04 9.41
CA HIS A 66 -4.32 -6.58 10.72
C HIS A 66 -5.40 -6.35 11.78
N GLU A 67 -6.22 -5.32 11.64
CA GLU A 67 -7.32 -4.97 12.56
C GLU A 67 -8.60 -4.74 11.76
N GLN A 68 -9.15 -5.82 11.18
CA GLN A 68 -10.38 -5.76 10.39
C GLN A 68 -11.63 -5.45 11.21
N LYS A 69 -11.57 -5.73 12.51
CA LYS A 69 -12.54 -5.29 13.51
C LYS A 69 -11.80 -4.60 14.64
N GLU A 70 -12.39 -3.57 15.19
CA GLU A 70 -11.80 -2.78 16.26
C GLU A 70 -11.41 -3.65 17.45
N GLY A 71 -10.12 -3.65 17.80
CA GLY A 71 -9.56 -4.41 18.93
C GLY A 71 -9.22 -5.87 18.62
N GLU A 72 -9.51 -6.37 17.43
CA GLU A 72 -9.17 -7.72 17.02
C GLU A 72 -8.01 -7.72 16.05
N PHE A 73 -6.83 -8.14 16.50
CA PHE A 73 -5.61 -8.13 15.70
C PHE A 73 -5.26 -9.52 15.14
N ASP A 74 -4.85 -9.57 13.89
CA ASP A 74 -4.42 -10.79 13.19
C ASP A 74 -3.03 -10.62 12.56
N PHE A 75 -2.07 -11.43 13.01
CA PHE A 75 -0.70 -11.53 12.52
C PHE A 75 -0.34 -12.98 12.15
N LYS A 76 -1.29 -13.76 11.66
CA LYS A 76 -1.10 -15.18 11.35
C LYS A 76 -1.27 -15.47 9.85
N GLY A 77 -0.63 -16.55 9.39
CA GLY A 77 -0.78 -17.02 8.01
C GLY A 77 -0.39 -15.96 6.99
N GLN A 78 -1.34 -15.55 6.16
CA GLN A 78 -1.14 -14.50 5.15
C GLN A 78 -0.80 -13.14 5.76
N ASN A 79 -1.18 -12.90 7.02
CA ASN A 79 -0.96 -11.65 7.74
C ASN A 79 0.28 -11.68 8.66
N ASP A 80 1.08 -12.74 8.61
CA ASP A 80 2.29 -12.88 9.44
C ASP A 80 3.45 -12.05 8.87
N ILE A 81 3.42 -10.75 9.13
CA ILE A 81 4.44 -9.79 8.69
C ILE A 81 5.82 -10.13 9.29
N ALA A 82 5.87 -10.68 10.51
CA ALA A 82 7.12 -11.07 11.14
C ALA A 82 7.75 -12.29 10.44
N ALA A 83 6.94 -13.26 10.02
CA ALA A 83 7.42 -14.38 9.22
C ALA A 83 7.98 -13.91 7.87
N PHE A 84 7.34 -12.93 7.21
CA PHE A 84 7.87 -12.33 6.00
C PHE A 84 9.24 -11.68 6.23
N CYS A 85 9.40 -10.89 7.30
CA CYS A 85 10.68 -10.26 7.65
C CYS A 85 11.79 -11.30 7.95
N ARG A 86 11.47 -12.36 8.68
CA ARG A 86 12.39 -13.44 8.96
C ARG A 86 12.79 -14.21 7.70
N LEU A 87 11.86 -14.38 6.79
CA LEU A 87 12.13 -15.02 5.50
C LEU A 87 13.09 -14.17 4.65
N ALA A 88 12.93 -12.86 4.63
CA ALA A 88 13.89 -11.96 4.02
C ALA A 88 15.28 -12.05 4.67
N GLN A 89 15.35 -12.13 6.02
CA GLN A 89 16.59 -12.33 6.77
C GLN A 89 17.28 -13.64 6.40
N LYS A 90 16.53 -14.72 6.26
CA LYS A 90 17.06 -16.05 5.82
C LYS A 90 17.81 -15.93 4.49
N HIS A 91 17.38 -15.05 3.61
CA HIS A 91 18.02 -14.77 2.33
C HIS A 91 19.04 -13.61 2.37
N GLY A 92 19.41 -13.16 3.56
CA GLY A 92 20.40 -12.08 3.73
C GLY A 92 19.92 -10.70 3.32
N MET A 93 18.61 -10.46 3.33
CA MET A 93 17.99 -9.17 2.97
C MET A 93 17.61 -8.40 4.24
N TYR A 94 17.93 -7.11 4.25
CA TYR A 94 17.44 -6.17 5.26
C TYR A 94 16.00 -5.76 4.99
N ILE A 95 15.36 -5.12 5.97
CA ILE A 95 14.00 -4.60 5.87
C ILE A 95 13.98 -3.10 6.15
N MET A 96 13.31 -2.36 5.29
CA MET A 96 12.77 -1.03 5.58
C MET A 96 11.29 -1.17 5.87
N LEU A 97 10.86 -0.81 7.08
CA LEU A 97 9.48 -0.92 7.53
C LEU A 97 8.75 0.43 7.40
N ARG A 98 7.57 0.40 6.82
CA ARG A 98 6.70 1.56 6.63
C ARG A 98 5.34 1.32 7.31
N PRO A 99 5.24 1.52 8.65
CA PRO A 99 4.05 1.09 9.40
C PRO A 99 2.87 2.05 9.33
N GLY A 100 3.00 3.18 8.69
CA GLY A 100 1.93 4.16 8.53
C GLY A 100 1.80 5.15 9.70
N PRO A 101 0.56 5.43 10.18
CA PRO A 101 -0.72 4.69 10.05
C PRO A 101 -1.34 4.69 8.66
N TYR A 102 -1.17 5.77 7.89
CA TYR A 102 -1.57 5.86 6.50
C TYR A 102 -0.43 5.41 5.60
N VAL A 103 -0.72 4.55 4.63
CA VAL A 103 0.28 3.96 3.74
C VAL A 103 0.03 4.26 2.26
N CYS A 104 -1.07 4.90 1.91
CA CYS A 104 -1.47 5.16 0.52
C CYS A 104 -1.60 3.87 -0.30
N SER A 105 -0.61 3.56 -1.12
CA SER A 105 -0.39 2.26 -1.77
C SER A 105 -1.54 1.78 -2.66
N GLU A 106 -2.43 2.69 -3.10
CA GLU A 106 -3.64 2.33 -3.85
C GLU A 106 -4.46 1.22 -3.15
N TRP A 107 -4.29 1.16 -1.83
CA TRP A 107 -4.97 0.25 -0.93
C TRP A 107 -6.21 0.90 -0.33
N GLU A 108 -7.20 0.09 0.04
CA GLU A 108 -8.46 0.56 0.65
C GLU A 108 -8.19 1.55 1.80
N MET A 109 -8.78 2.74 1.72
CA MET A 109 -8.59 3.86 2.66
C MET A 109 -7.12 4.20 2.97
N GLY A 110 -6.18 3.88 2.06
CA GLY A 110 -4.76 4.05 2.32
C GLY A 110 -4.25 3.26 3.52
N GLY A 111 -4.89 2.14 3.84
CA GLY A 111 -4.57 1.26 4.96
C GLY A 111 -5.31 1.56 6.25
N LEU A 112 -6.06 2.65 6.32
CA LEU A 112 -6.84 2.98 7.53
C LEU A 112 -8.08 2.07 7.64
N PRO A 113 -8.43 1.57 8.85
CA PRO A 113 -9.58 0.71 9.03
C PRO A 113 -10.92 1.41 8.81
N TRP A 114 -11.84 0.73 8.15
CA TRP A 114 -13.20 1.21 7.90
C TRP A 114 -13.98 1.54 9.18
N TRP A 115 -13.77 0.79 10.27
CA TRP A 115 -14.49 0.98 11.53
C TRP A 115 -14.17 2.31 12.22
N LEU A 116 -13.11 3.01 11.85
CA LEU A 116 -12.85 4.39 12.25
C LEU A 116 -14.00 5.32 11.85
N LEU A 117 -14.65 5.07 10.69
CA LEU A 117 -15.76 5.88 10.18
C LEU A 117 -17.05 5.71 10.96
N LYS A 118 -17.16 4.73 11.87
CA LYS A 118 -18.29 4.61 12.83
C LYS A 118 -18.36 5.82 13.75
N LYS A 119 -17.24 6.48 14.03
CA LYS A 119 -17.18 7.74 14.75
C LYS A 119 -17.39 8.90 13.77
N LYS A 120 -18.62 9.43 13.74
CA LYS A 120 -19.08 10.43 12.75
C LYS A 120 -18.26 11.72 12.68
N ASP A 121 -17.64 12.15 13.79
CA ASP A 121 -16.84 13.37 13.91
C ASP A 121 -15.34 13.13 13.82
N ILE A 122 -14.90 11.92 13.44
CA ILE A 122 -13.49 11.59 13.34
C ILE A 122 -12.78 12.47 12.31
N LYS A 123 -11.56 12.89 12.65
CA LYS A 123 -10.66 13.59 11.73
C LYS A 123 -9.43 12.73 11.49
N LEU A 124 -9.43 12.02 10.38
CA LEU A 124 -8.35 11.12 10.00
C LEU A 124 -7.05 11.90 9.70
N ARG A 125 -5.91 11.31 10.05
CA ARG A 125 -4.57 11.88 9.86
C ARG A 125 -4.43 13.29 10.48
N THR A 126 -4.92 13.43 11.69
CA THR A 126 -4.84 14.66 12.50
C THR A 126 -4.55 14.33 13.97
N ASN A 127 -4.45 15.36 14.80
CA ASN A 127 -4.35 15.22 16.26
C ASN A 127 -5.69 14.89 16.93
N ASP A 128 -6.67 14.36 16.21
CA ASP A 128 -7.90 13.81 16.80
C ASP A 128 -7.54 12.75 17.86
N ALA A 129 -8.04 12.93 19.08
CA ALA A 129 -7.64 12.11 20.21
C ALA A 129 -7.96 10.63 20.01
N TYR A 130 -9.13 10.32 19.44
CA TYR A 130 -9.51 8.93 19.14
C TYR A 130 -8.64 8.32 18.04
N PHE A 131 -8.38 9.08 16.97
CA PHE A 131 -7.50 8.63 15.90
C PHE A 131 -6.10 8.31 16.42
N LEU A 132 -5.50 9.19 17.23
CA LEU A 132 -4.18 8.97 17.83
C LEU A 132 -4.16 7.79 18.79
N GLU A 133 -5.20 7.63 19.61
CA GLU A 133 -5.33 6.49 20.53
C GLU A 133 -5.35 5.16 19.76
N ARG A 134 -6.19 5.07 18.72
CA ARG A 134 -6.28 3.85 17.91
C ARG A 134 -5.00 3.58 17.12
N THR A 135 -4.38 4.63 16.59
CA THR A 135 -3.06 4.54 15.93
C THR A 135 -2.00 3.99 16.89
N LYS A 136 -1.98 4.47 18.13
CA LYS A 136 -1.05 3.98 19.14
C LYS A 136 -1.27 2.50 19.45
N LEU A 137 -2.50 2.07 19.62
CA LEU A 137 -2.81 0.66 19.89
C LEU A 137 -2.35 -0.25 18.74
N PHE A 138 -2.58 0.15 17.49
CA PHE A 138 -2.06 -0.57 16.32
C PHE A 138 -0.54 -0.61 16.30
N MET A 139 0.13 0.52 16.53
CA MET A 139 1.60 0.57 16.55
C MET A 139 2.19 -0.26 17.68
N ASP A 140 1.54 -0.31 18.84
CA ASP A 140 1.97 -1.16 19.96
C ASP A 140 1.92 -2.65 19.56
N GLU A 141 0.88 -3.08 18.82
CA GLU A 141 0.80 -4.46 18.30
C GLU A 141 1.88 -4.72 17.22
N ILE A 142 2.11 -3.78 16.31
CA ILE A 142 3.23 -3.87 15.36
C ILE A 142 4.58 -3.95 16.09
N GLY A 143 4.75 -3.20 17.17
CA GLY A 143 5.94 -3.25 18.02
C GLY A 143 6.17 -4.61 18.67
N LYS A 144 5.10 -5.25 19.17
CA LYS A 144 5.18 -6.63 19.72
C LYS A 144 5.66 -7.64 18.67
N GLU A 145 5.22 -7.49 17.43
CA GLU A 145 5.62 -8.40 16.35
C GLU A 145 7.01 -8.11 15.79
N LEU A 146 7.42 -6.85 15.68
CA LEU A 146 8.55 -6.45 14.84
C LEU A 146 9.68 -5.71 15.57
N ALA A 147 9.48 -5.13 16.77
CA ALA A 147 10.52 -4.33 17.40
C ALA A 147 11.80 -5.13 17.71
N ASP A 148 11.66 -6.40 18.04
CA ASP A 148 12.79 -7.31 18.28
C ASP A 148 13.47 -7.80 16.97
N LEU A 149 12.93 -7.41 15.82
CA LEU A 149 13.58 -7.68 14.53
C LEU A 149 14.48 -6.53 14.06
N GLN A 150 14.68 -5.48 14.86
CA GLN A 150 15.70 -4.47 14.58
C GLN A 150 17.10 -5.11 14.54
N VAL A 151 17.97 -4.61 13.68
CA VAL A 151 19.31 -5.23 13.47
C VAL A 151 20.15 -5.29 14.73
N SER A 152 19.99 -4.33 15.65
CA SER A 152 20.67 -4.31 16.94
C SER A 152 20.25 -5.43 17.90
N ARG A 153 19.09 -6.02 17.64
CA ARG A 153 18.51 -7.13 18.42
C ARG A 153 18.63 -8.48 17.72
N GLY A 154 19.36 -8.53 16.60
CA GLY A 154 19.59 -9.76 15.82
C GLY A 154 18.55 -10.01 14.72
N GLY A 155 17.72 -9.04 14.41
CA GLY A 155 16.82 -9.03 13.25
C GLY A 155 17.45 -8.40 12.01
N ASN A 156 16.61 -7.91 11.11
CA ASN A 156 17.02 -7.34 9.83
C ASN A 156 16.36 -5.98 9.50
N ILE A 157 15.60 -5.39 10.41
CA ILE A 157 15.01 -4.06 10.21
C ILE A 157 16.10 -2.99 10.42
N ILE A 158 16.31 -2.15 9.41
CA ILE A 158 17.34 -1.10 9.42
C ILE A 158 16.78 0.31 9.52
N MET A 159 15.55 0.55 9.06
CA MET A 159 14.89 1.85 9.12
C MET A 159 13.38 1.69 9.27
N VAL A 160 12.73 2.66 9.92
CA VAL A 160 11.26 2.68 10.11
C VAL A 160 10.70 4.05 9.70
N GLN A 161 9.69 4.06 8.85
CA GLN A 161 9.01 5.26 8.37
C GLN A 161 7.99 5.79 9.37
N VAL A 162 7.84 7.10 9.39
CA VAL A 162 6.81 7.83 10.13
C VAL A 162 5.84 8.43 9.13
N GLU A 163 4.57 8.02 9.17
CA GLU A 163 3.51 8.44 8.23
C GLU A 163 3.84 8.14 6.76
N ASN A 164 3.19 8.76 5.80
CA ASN A 164 3.50 8.63 4.38
C ASN A 164 3.06 9.87 3.61
N GLU A 165 4.00 10.54 2.96
CA GLU A 165 3.78 11.69 2.07
C GLU A 165 2.84 12.75 2.67
N TYR A 166 2.93 12.97 3.97
CA TYR A 166 2.00 13.83 4.70
C TYR A 166 2.02 15.28 4.22
N GLY A 167 3.16 15.75 3.71
CA GLY A 167 3.28 17.08 3.14
C GLY A 167 2.40 17.33 1.90
N ALA A 168 2.00 16.30 1.18
CA ALA A 168 1.02 16.38 0.10
C ALA A 168 -0.43 16.47 0.61
N TYR A 169 -0.68 16.00 1.83
CA TYR A 169 -2.00 15.96 2.46
C TYR A 169 -2.28 17.20 3.32
N ALA A 170 -1.36 17.56 4.22
CA ALA A 170 -1.55 18.66 5.16
C ALA A 170 -0.21 19.26 5.63
N THR A 171 -0.31 20.31 6.43
CA THR A 171 0.82 20.92 7.14
C THR A 171 0.51 20.93 8.63
N ASP A 172 1.07 19.97 9.37
CA ASP A 172 0.93 19.84 10.81
C ASP A 172 2.13 19.04 11.38
N LYS A 173 3.15 19.77 11.80
CA LYS A 173 4.36 19.16 12.41
C LYS A 173 4.07 18.48 13.76
N GLU A 174 3.08 18.96 14.50
CA GLU A 174 2.71 18.36 15.78
C GLU A 174 2.13 16.96 15.58
N TYR A 175 1.27 16.79 14.57
CA TYR A 175 0.76 15.48 14.21
C TYR A 175 1.89 14.51 13.83
N ILE A 176 2.82 14.93 12.98
CA ILE A 176 3.97 14.09 12.62
C ILE A 176 4.84 13.75 13.82
N ALA A 177 5.06 14.72 14.75
CA ALA A 177 5.78 14.47 15.99
C ALA A 177 5.05 13.44 16.88
N ASN A 178 3.72 13.50 16.97
CA ASN A 178 2.93 12.53 17.70
C ASN A 178 3.05 11.13 17.08
N ILE A 179 3.00 11.00 15.76
CA ILE A 179 3.19 9.70 15.09
C ILE A 179 4.61 9.17 15.32
N ARG A 180 5.66 10.02 15.19
CA ARG A 180 7.04 9.65 15.54
C ARG A 180 7.13 9.09 16.96
N ASP A 181 6.53 9.78 17.93
CA ASP A 181 6.58 9.38 19.34
C ASP A 181 5.82 8.07 19.57
N ILE A 182 4.71 7.85 18.88
CA ILE A 182 3.97 6.58 18.89
C ILE A 182 4.85 5.45 18.32
N VAL A 183 5.54 5.65 17.22
CA VAL A 183 6.46 4.66 16.62
C VAL A 183 7.61 4.34 17.58
N LYS A 184 8.23 5.36 18.18
CA LYS A 184 9.27 5.17 19.21
C LYS A 184 8.72 4.41 20.42
N GLY A 185 7.54 4.79 20.90
CA GLY A 185 6.85 4.14 22.03
C GLY A 185 6.52 2.67 21.79
N ALA A 186 6.34 2.27 20.55
CA ALA A 186 6.14 0.87 20.14
C ALA A 186 7.43 0.03 20.17
N GLY A 187 8.59 0.65 20.44
CA GLY A 187 9.88 -0.04 20.59
C GLY A 187 10.86 0.13 19.42
N PHE A 188 10.54 0.92 18.41
CA PHE A 188 11.45 1.21 17.29
C PHE A 188 12.40 2.37 17.66
N THR A 189 13.39 2.07 18.47
CA THR A 189 14.31 3.04 19.05
C THR A 189 15.77 2.84 18.64
N ASP A 190 16.09 1.71 18.04
CA ASP A 190 17.46 1.29 17.81
C ASP A 190 17.97 1.60 16.40
N VAL A 191 17.05 1.94 15.49
CA VAL A 191 17.35 2.26 14.10
C VAL A 191 16.82 3.65 13.74
N PRO A 192 17.37 4.30 12.70
CA PRO A 192 16.87 5.60 12.27
C PRO A 192 15.40 5.55 11.85
N LEU A 193 14.63 6.57 12.23
CA LEU A 193 13.30 6.83 11.68
C LEU A 193 13.42 7.80 10.50
N PHE A 194 12.53 7.68 9.52
CA PHE A 194 12.55 8.54 8.34
C PHE A 194 11.15 9.01 7.94
N GLN A 195 11.10 10.12 7.21
CA GLN A 195 9.92 10.66 6.53
C GLN A 195 10.15 10.64 5.04
N CYS A 196 9.12 10.26 4.27
CA CYS A 196 9.13 10.41 2.83
C CYS A 196 8.12 11.48 2.38
N ASP A 197 8.52 12.27 1.41
CA ASP A 197 7.69 13.31 0.78
C ASP A 197 8.17 13.59 -0.65
N TRP A 198 7.45 14.45 -1.35
CA TRP A 198 7.90 14.99 -2.62
C TRP A 198 8.89 16.15 -2.42
N SER A 199 9.74 16.39 -3.40
CA SER A 199 10.71 17.51 -3.37
C SER A 199 10.05 18.89 -3.17
N SER A 200 8.77 19.02 -3.49
CA SER A 200 7.98 20.26 -3.31
C SER A 200 7.32 20.38 -1.93
N THR A 201 7.24 19.31 -1.15
CA THR A 201 6.41 19.27 0.08
C THR A 201 7.16 18.83 1.33
N PHE A 202 8.34 18.22 1.22
CA PHE A 202 9.05 17.60 2.34
C PHE A 202 9.37 18.57 3.51
N GLN A 203 9.57 19.86 3.21
CA GLN A 203 9.88 20.87 4.24
C GLN A 203 8.67 21.26 5.09
N ARG A 204 7.43 20.97 4.62
CA ARG A 204 6.22 21.39 5.33
C ARG A 204 6.12 20.79 6.73
N ASN A 205 6.52 19.53 6.86
CA ASN A 205 6.38 18.76 8.11
C ASN A 205 7.68 18.09 8.55
N GLY A 206 8.81 18.47 7.98
CA GLY A 206 10.10 17.86 8.27
C GLY A 206 10.51 18.05 9.73
N LEU A 207 10.76 16.94 10.44
CA LEU A 207 11.32 16.93 11.80
C LEU A 207 12.84 16.77 11.73
N ASP A 208 13.56 17.50 12.60
CA ASP A 208 15.02 17.55 12.55
C ASP A 208 15.69 16.24 12.95
N ASP A 209 15.03 15.42 13.76
CA ASP A 209 15.53 14.14 14.24
C ASP A 209 15.17 12.95 13.32
N LEU A 210 14.47 13.19 12.21
CA LEU A 210 14.17 12.18 11.22
C LEU A 210 15.05 12.31 9.98
N VAL A 211 15.32 11.19 9.31
CA VAL A 211 15.90 11.19 7.97
C VAL A 211 14.83 11.67 6.98
N TRP A 212 15.18 12.58 6.09
CA TRP A 212 14.27 13.03 5.02
C TRP A 212 14.62 12.32 3.73
N THR A 213 13.62 11.70 3.12
CA THR A 213 13.73 11.02 1.83
C THR A 213 12.76 11.64 0.82
N ILE A 214 13.09 11.55 -0.45
CA ILE A 214 12.32 12.18 -1.54
C ILE A 214 11.78 11.10 -2.46
N ASN A 215 10.47 11.14 -2.77
CA ASN A 215 9.81 10.24 -3.70
C ASN A 215 9.69 10.88 -5.08
N PHE A 216 10.05 10.14 -6.12
CA PHE A 216 9.88 10.53 -7.52
C PHE A 216 9.97 9.30 -8.43
N GLY A 217 9.63 9.46 -9.71
CA GLY A 217 9.54 8.32 -10.63
C GLY A 217 10.51 8.37 -11.80
N THR A 218 10.36 7.37 -12.65
CA THR A 218 11.07 7.20 -13.93
C THR A 218 11.04 8.49 -14.75
N GLY A 219 12.21 8.94 -15.21
CA GLY A 219 12.38 10.15 -16.01
C GLY A 219 12.60 11.44 -15.20
N ALA A 220 12.60 11.39 -13.88
CA ALA A 220 12.88 12.55 -13.05
C ALA A 220 14.34 13.01 -13.17
N ASN A 221 14.55 14.32 -13.03
CA ASN A 221 15.90 14.89 -12.91
C ASN A 221 16.37 14.74 -11.46
N ILE A 222 17.33 13.87 -11.22
CA ILE A 222 17.82 13.50 -9.88
C ILE A 222 18.36 14.72 -9.10
N ASP A 223 19.18 15.55 -9.73
CA ASP A 223 19.75 16.73 -9.09
C ASP A 223 18.65 17.70 -8.65
N ALA A 224 17.66 17.94 -9.50
CA ALA A 224 16.53 18.81 -9.17
C ALA A 224 15.70 18.29 -8.01
N GLN A 225 15.53 16.95 -7.89
CA GLN A 225 14.77 16.33 -6.80
C GLN A 225 15.45 16.53 -5.45
N PHE A 226 16.78 16.42 -5.38
CA PHE A 226 17.51 16.51 -4.12
C PHE A 226 18.05 17.89 -3.77
N LYS A 227 18.01 18.85 -4.70
CA LYS A 227 18.61 20.18 -4.52
C LYS A 227 18.24 20.84 -3.19
N LYS A 228 16.94 20.98 -2.91
CA LYS A 228 16.47 21.65 -1.69
C LYS A 228 16.84 20.88 -0.42
N LEU A 229 16.87 19.55 -0.50
CA LEU A 229 17.26 18.72 0.64
C LEU A 229 18.75 18.89 0.94
N GLN A 230 19.61 18.90 -0.08
CA GLN A 230 21.05 19.14 0.08
C GLN A 230 21.35 20.54 0.60
N GLU A 231 20.59 21.55 0.18
CA GLU A 231 20.70 22.93 0.72
C GLU A 231 20.31 22.99 2.20
N ALA A 232 19.25 22.27 2.60
CA ALA A 232 18.77 22.24 3.98
C ALA A 232 19.64 21.37 4.90
N ARG A 233 20.16 20.26 4.38
CA ARG A 233 20.95 19.25 5.12
C ARG A 233 22.15 18.77 4.28
N PRO A 234 23.22 19.55 4.18
CA PRO A 234 24.36 19.26 3.30
C PRO A 234 25.08 17.93 3.59
N ASN A 235 25.00 17.44 4.82
CA ASN A 235 25.67 16.23 5.26
C ASN A 235 24.72 15.03 5.43
N ALA A 236 23.44 15.16 5.04
CA ALA A 236 22.50 14.07 5.13
C ALA A 236 22.75 13.01 4.05
N PRO A 237 22.53 11.72 4.33
CA PRO A 237 22.46 10.71 3.29
C PRO A 237 21.26 11.01 2.37
N LEU A 238 21.43 10.82 1.08
CA LEU A 238 20.36 10.99 0.11
C LEU A 238 19.71 9.65 -0.18
N MET A 239 18.36 9.64 -0.23
CA MET A 239 17.59 8.46 -0.56
C MET A 239 16.29 8.82 -1.27
N CYS A 240 16.02 8.12 -2.37
CA CYS A 240 14.69 8.03 -2.97
C CYS A 240 13.97 6.82 -2.36
N SER A 241 13.05 7.06 -1.44
CA SER A 241 12.34 5.97 -0.74
C SER A 241 11.19 5.37 -1.54
N GLU A 242 10.76 6.03 -2.61
CA GLU A 242 9.94 5.46 -3.67
C GLU A 242 10.42 5.98 -5.01
N PHE A 243 11.12 5.15 -5.76
CA PHE A 243 11.40 5.38 -7.16
C PHE A 243 10.41 4.58 -8.01
N TRP A 244 9.44 5.27 -8.62
CA TRP A 244 8.34 4.62 -9.30
C TRP A 244 8.79 4.00 -10.62
N SER A 245 8.78 2.67 -10.68
CA SER A 245 9.21 1.86 -11.84
C SER A 245 8.22 1.85 -12.98
N GLY A 246 6.96 2.07 -12.68
CA GLY A 246 5.81 2.08 -13.56
C GLY A 246 4.73 2.99 -12.98
N TRP A 247 3.47 2.54 -13.08
CA TRP A 247 2.33 3.18 -12.44
C TRP A 247 1.19 2.17 -12.24
N PHE A 248 0.22 2.52 -11.41
CA PHE A 248 -0.94 1.70 -11.15
C PHE A 248 -2.07 1.95 -12.16
N ASP A 249 -2.91 0.95 -12.35
CA ASP A 249 -4.01 1.00 -13.28
C ASP A 249 -5.33 1.40 -12.60
N HIS A 250 -6.14 2.12 -13.34
CA HIS A 250 -7.52 2.43 -12.97
C HIS A 250 -8.50 1.58 -13.76
N TRP A 251 -9.59 1.20 -13.14
CA TRP A 251 -10.67 0.45 -13.77
C TRP A 251 -11.18 1.14 -15.05
N GLY A 252 -11.17 0.38 -16.14
CA GLY A 252 -11.65 0.84 -17.45
C GLY A 252 -10.73 1.82 -18.19
N ARG A 253 -9.48 2.02 -17.72
CA ARG A 253 -8.47 2.83 -18.42
C ARG A 253 -7.41 1.95 -19.07
N LYS A 254 -6.58 2.57 -19.91
CA LYS A 254 -5.43 1.89 -20.53
C LYS A 254 -4.40 1.51 -19.47
N HIS A 255 -3.79 0.35 -19.64
CA HIS A 255 -2.67 -0.11 -18.82
C HIS A 255 -1.50 0.89 -18.86
N GLU A 256 -1.01 1.26 -17.69
CA GLU A 256 0.10 2.18 -17.51
C GLU A 256 1.43 1.46 -17.71
N THR A 257 2.33 2.09 -18.44
CA THR A 257 3.67 1.58 -18.68
C THR A 257 4.71 2.69 -18.60
N ARG A 258 5.95 2.34 -18.24
CA ARG A 258 7.10 3.25 -18.27
C ARG A 258 8.24 2.57 -19.01
N ASP A 259 9.04 3.38 -19.72
CA ASP A 259 10.15 2.87 -20.51
C ASP A 259 11.23 2.24 -19.60
N ALA A 260 11.65 1.02 -19.96
CA ALA A 260 12.62 0.25 -19.18
C ALA A 260 14.02 0.90 -19.17
N GLU A 261 14.48 1.43 -20.28
CA GLU A 261 15.79 2.09 -20.36
C GLU A 261 15.84 3.35 -19.51
N THR A 262 14.76 4.14 -19.55
CA THR A 262 14.64 5.36 -18.74
C THR A 262 14.61 5.02 -17.24
N MET A 263 13.91 3.96 -16.85
CA MET A 263 13.90 3.49 -15.47
C MET A 263 15.28 3.05 -15.00
N VAL A 264 15.96 2.20 -15.76
CA VAL A 264 17.30 1.69 -15.44
C VAL A 264 18.33 2.82 -15.40
N SER A 265 18.24 3.77 -16.33
CA SER A 265 19.10 4.96 -16.35
C SER A 265 18.93 5.81 -15.09
N GLY A 266 17.70 5.98 -14.60
CA GLY A 266 17.44 6.71 -13.35
C GLY A 266 18.05 6.04 -12.12
N ILE A 267 17.96 4.72 -12.01
CA ILE A 267 18.58 3.97 -10.91
C ILE A 267 20.11 4.04 -11.02
N LYS A 268 20.65 3.86 -12.22
CA LYS A 268 22.09 4.00 -12.46
C LYS A 268 22.60 5.37 -12.04
N ASP A 269 21.89 6.42 -12.40
CA ASP A 269 22.23 7.79 -12.06
C ASP A 269 22.27 8.03 -10.54
N MET A 270 21.31 7.45 -9.79
CA MET A 270 21.34 7.46 -8.32
C MET A 270 22.55 6.70 -7.76
N LEU A 271 22.85 5.50 -8.29
CA LEU A 271 23.97 4.69 -7.83
C LEU A 271 25.32 5.38 -8.10
N ASP A 272 25.51 6.02 -9.27
CA ASP A 272 26.70 6.80 -9.61
C ASP A 272 26.93 7.98 -8.66
N ARG A 273 25.88 8.52 -8.05
CA ARG A 273 25.90 9.58 -7.05
C ARG A 273 25.87 9.07 -5.59
N HIS A 274 25.98 7.78 -5.37
CA HIS A 274 25.85 7.16 -4.03
C HIS A 274 24.54 7.50 -3.32
N ILE A 275 23.45 7.60 -4.07
CA ILE A 275 22.10 7.83 -3.56
C ILE A 275 21.41 6.47 -3.36
N SER A 276 20.93 6.22 -2.15
CA SER A 276 20.12 5.05 -1.84
C SER A 276 18.74 5.14 -2.48
N PHE A 277 18.14 3.99 -2.80
CA PHE A 277 16.80 3.96 -3.40
C PHE A 277 15.97 2.78 -2.91
N SER A 278 14.64 2.92 -3.03
CA SER A 278 13.69 1.82 -3.00
C SER A 278 12.88 1.82 -4.30
N LEU A 279 12.93 0.73 -5.05
CA LEU A 279 12.23 0.61 -6.32
C LEU A 279 10.77 0.24 -6.08
N TYR A 280 9.91 1.21 -6.22
CA TYR A 280 8.47 1.11 -6.04
C TYR A 280 7.75 0.98 -7.39
N MET A 281 7.17 -0.10 -7.78
CA MET A 281 7.26 -1.45 -7.23
C MET A 281 8.37 -2.21 -7.95
N THR A 282 9.06 -3.06 -7.21
CA THR A 282 9.89 -4.12 -7.82
C THR A 282 9.02 -5.30 -8.21
N HIS A 283 8.02 -5.60 -7.37
CA HIS A 283 6.94 -6.55 -7.62
C HIS A 283 5.65 -6.01 -7.00
N GLY A 284 4.66 -5.74 -7.83
CA GLY A 284 3.39 -5.19 -7.36
C GLY A 284 2.46 -6.24 -6.77
N GLY A 285 2.29 -7.36 -7.46
CA GLY A 285 1.39 -8.44 -7.05
C GLY A 285 -0.09 -8.14 -7.33
N THR A 286 -0.96 -8.67 -6.50
CA THR A 286 -2.42 -8.61 -6.67
C THR A 286 -3.09 -8.04 -5.44
N THR A 287 -3.93 -7.03 -5.62
CA THR A 287 -4.81 -6.51 -4.57
C THR A 287 -6.07 -7.36 -4.53
N PHE A 288 -6.09 -8.35 -3.65
CA PHE A 288 -7.18 -9.33 -3.57
C PHE A 288 -8.47 -8.75 -2.98
N GLY A 289 -9.60 -9.36 -3.33
CA GLY A 289 -10.90 -9.04 -2.73
C GLY A 289 -11.29 -7.57 -2.86
N HIS A 290 -11.63 -6.95 -1.76
CA HIS A 290 -12.07 -5.55 -1.66
C HIS A 290 -10.96 -4.59 -1.18
N TRP A 291 -9.70 -4.99 -1.21
CA TRP A 291 -8.60 -4.19 -0.71
C TRP A 291 -8.10 -3.10 -1.67
N GLY A 292 -8.63 -3.05 -2.89
CA GLY A 292 -8.33 -1.97 -3.83
C GLY A 292 -8.96 -0.65 -3.39
N GLY A 293 -8.19 0.43 -3.45
CA GLY A 293 -8.64 1.77 -3.14
C GLY A 293 -9.18 2.52 -4.35
N ALA A 294 -9.29 3.84 -4.20
CA ALA A 294 -9.65 4.75 -5.27
C ALA A 294 -8.98 6.10 -5.07
N ASN A 295 -8.66 6.79 -6.15
CA ASN A 295 -8.25 8.17 -6.09
C ASN A 295 -9.43 9.12 -5.90
N SER A 296 -9.17 10.24 -5.24
CA SER A 296 -10.10 11.33 -4.94
C SER A 296 -9.39 12.68 -5.19
N PRO A 297 -10.08 13.80 -5.42
CA PRO A 297 -11.55 14.03 -5.35
C PRO A 297 -12.34 13.52 -6.55
N ALA A 298 -11.71 13.39 -7.73
CA ALA A 298 -12.35 12.72 -8.86
C ALA A 298 -12.24 11.21 -8.64
N TYR A 299 -13.38 10.58 -8.30
CA TYR A 299 -13.40 9.15 -8.02
C TYR A 299 -12.88 8.32 -9.20
N SER A 300 -11.85 7.55 -8.94
CA SER A 300 -11.22 6.67 -9.91
C SER A 300 -10.79 5.37 -9.22
N ALA A 301 -11.58 4.32 -9.42
CA ALA A 301 -11.36 3.02 -8.80
C ALA A 301 -10.09 2.35 -9.35
N MET A 302 -9.37 1.67 -8.46
CA MET A 302 -8.22 0.83 -8.83
C MET A 302 -8.66 -0.51 -9.40
N CYS A 303 -7.73 -1.19 -10.07
CA CYS A 303 -7.87 -2.59 -10.46
C CYS A 303 -7.36 -3.51 -9.34
N SER A 304 -7.79 -4.78 -9.35
CA SER A 304 -7.19 -5.79 -8.48
C SER A 304 -5.76 -6.14 -8.90
N SER A 305 -5.44 -6.11 -10.19
CA SER A 305 -4.03 -6.20 -10.60
C SER A 305 -3.25 -4.99 -10.13
N TYR A 306 -2.16 -5.24 -9.42
CA TYR A 306 -1.16 -4.24 -9.05
C TYR A 306 0.15 -4.51 -9.80
N ASP A 307 0.04 -4.90 -11.07
CA ASP A 307 1.19 -5.20 -11.93
C ASP A 307 2.23 -4.07 -11.95
N TYR A 308 1.76 -2.83 -11.96
CA TYR A 308 2.56 -1.61 -11.85
C TYR A 308 3.58 -1.43 -12.98
N ASP A 309 3.55 -2.27 -14.01
CA ASP A 309 4.63 -2.38 -14.99
C ASP A 309 6.00 -2.62 -14.33
N ALA A 310 5.98 -3.36 -13.22
CA ALA A 310 7.16 -3.64 -12.39
C ALA A 310 8.12 -4.62 -13.08
N PRO A 311 9.41 -4.65 -12.69
CA PRO A 311 10.36 -5.63 -13.21
C PRO A 311 9.96 -7.08 -13.03
N ILE A 312 9.32 -7.40 -11.90
CA ILE A 312 8.74 -8.72 -11.65
C ILE A 312 7.24 -8.62 -11.92
N SER A 313 6.73 -9.40 -12.87
CA SER A 313 5.32 -9.39 -13.24
C SER A 313 4.41 -9.82 -12.09
N GLU A 314 3.10 -9.57 -12.21
CA GLU A 314 2.12 -10.00 -11.21
C GLU A 314 2.19 -11.51 -10.92
N ALA A 315 2.45 -12.34 -11.94
CA ALA A 315 2.65 -13.78 -11.80
C ALA A 315 4.04 -14.17 -11.23
N GLY A 316 4.92 -13.21 -11.00
CA GLY A 316 6.27 -13.44 -10.47
C GLY A 316 7.33 -13.76 -11.52
N TRP A 317 7.08 -13.47 -12.78
CA TRP A 317 8.03 -13.71 -13.86
C TRP A 317 9.00 -12.53 -14.04
N ALA A 318 10.23 -12.85 -14.40
CA ALA A 318 11.19 -11.85 -14.86
C ALA A 318 10.74 -11.28 -16.22
N THR A 319 10.51 -9.96 -16.26
CA THR A 319 10.16 -9.24 -17.49
C THR A 319 11.43 -8.78 -18.23
N PRO A 320 11.36 -8.27 -19.46
CA PRO A 320 12.49 -7.61 -20.11
C PRO A 320 13.07 -6.46 -19.26
N LYS A 321 12.23 -5.72 -18.53
CA LYS A 321 12.65 -4.67 -17.57
C LYS A 321 13.50 -5.25 -16.44
N TYR A 322 13.17 -6.44 -15.94
CA TYR A 322 13.94 -7.16 -14.93
C TYR A 322 15.36 -7.47 -15.40
N TYR A 323 15.51 -8.03 -16.58
CA TYR A 323 16.83 -8.41 -17.11
C TYR A 323 17.72 -7.20 -17.38
N LYS A 324 17.17 -6.12 -17.91
CA LYS A 324 17.91 -4.87 -18.11
C LYS A 324 18.37 -4.27 -16.78
N LEU A 325 17.49 -4.26 -15.78
CA LEU A 325 17.83 -3.80 -14.44
C LEU A 325 18.92 -4.68 -13.82
N ARG A 326 18.79 -6.00 -13.89
CA ARG A 326 19.78 -6.94 -13.36
C ARG A 326 21.16 -6.73 -13.99
N GLU A 327 21.25 -6.61 -15.30
CA GLU A 327 22.51 -6.37 -16.02
C GLU A 327 23.21 -5.10 -15.50
N MET A 328 22.49 -4.02 -15.32
CA MET A 328 23.02 -2.78 -14.76
C MET A 328 23.43 -2.96 -13.29
N MET A 329 22.56 -3.55 -12.45
CA MET A 329 22.80 -3.72 -11.01
C MET A 329 24.01 -4.59 -10.71
N MET A 330 24.33 -5.59 -11.53
CA MET A 330 25.52 -6.43 -11.37
C MET A 330 26.82 -5.63 -11.42
N GLN A 331 26.85 -4.48 -12.08
CA GLN A 331 28.02 -3.58 -12.15
C GLN A 331 28.26 -2.84 -10.80
N TYR A 332 27.25 -2.80 -9.94
CA TYR A 332 27.27 -2.12 -8.63
C TYR A 332 27.22 -3.10 -7.44
N ALA A 333 27.45 -4.39 -7.70
CA ALA A 333 27.54 -5.38 -6.65
C ALA A 333 28.79 -5.13 -5.79
N ASP A 334 28.63 -5.10 -4.46
CA ASP A 334 29.75 -5.08 -3.54
C ASP A 334 30.53 -6.41 -3.63
N SER A 335 31.85 -6.36 -3.41
CA SER A 335 32.72 -7.56 -3.49
C SER A 335 32.30 -8.69 -2.57
N ALA A 336 31.55 -8.40 -1.50
CA ALA A 336 31.00 -9.38 -0.56
C ALA A 336 29.57 -9.79 -0.92
N GLN A 337 28.90 -9.15 -1.88
CA GLN A 337 27.53 -9.45 -2.26
C GLN A 337 27.50 -10.60 -3.27
N VAL A 338 26.90 -11.70 -2.88
CA VAL A 338 26.63 -12.83 -3.79
C VAL A 338 25.27 -12.58 -4.45
N ILE A 339 25.26 -12.32 -5.75
CA ILE A 339 24.04 -12.19 -6.55
C ILE A 339 23.75 -13.56 -7.17
N PRO A 340 22.68 -14.26 -6.74
CA PRO A 340 22.36 -15.58 -7.27
C PRO A 340 21.78 -15.51 -8.68
N ASP A 341 21.67 -16.67 -9.33
CA ASP A 341 20.92 -16.81 -10.56
C ASP A 341 19.45 -16.46 -10.37
N VAL A 342 18.79 -16.08 -11.45
CA VAL A 342 17.36 -15.77 -11.46
C VAL A 342 16.59 -17.05 -11.15
N PRO A 343 15.72 -17.07 -10.12
CA PRO A 343 14.90 -18.23 -9.80
C PRO A 343 14.02 -18.64 -11.00
N ALA A 344 13.77 -19.93 -11.14
CA ALA A 344 12.84 -20.43 -12.13
C ALA A 344 11.44 -19.87 -11.90
N ALA A 345 10.77 -19.51 -12.99
CA ALA A 345 9.36 -19.12 -12.92
C ALA A 345 8.50 -20.32 -12.50
N TYR A 346 7.46 -20.06 -11.70
CA TYR A 346 6.47 -21.09 -11.44
C TYR A 346 5.69 -21.43 -12.73
N PRO A 347 5.36 -22.71 -12.92
CA PRO A 347 4.63 -23.12 -14.10
C PRO A 347 3.19 -22.56 -14.09
N VAL A 348 2.68 -22.28 -15.29
CA VAL A 348 1.26 -22.02 -15.47
C VAL A 348 0.53 -23.33 -15.75
N ILE A 349 -0.74 -23.36 -15.39
CA ILE A 349 -1.63 -24.48 -15.68
C ILE A 349 -2.64 -24.06 -16.74
N GLU A 350 -3.05 -24.99 -17.57
CA GLU A 350 -4.19 -24.84 -18.44
C GLU A 350 -5.44 -25.34 -17.71
N ILE A 351 -6.47 -24.50 -17.61
CA ILE A 351 -7.75 -24.86 -17.04
C ILE A 351 -8.69 -25.10 -18.22
N PRO A 352 -9.17 -26.36 -18.43
CA PRO A 352 -10.11 -26.65 -19.51
C PRO A 352 -11.44 -25.92 -19.29
N GLU A 353 -12.19 -25.71 -20.35
CA GLU A 353 -13.53 -25.16 -20.28
C GLU A 353 -14.43 -26.03 -19.40
N PHE A 354 -15.18 -25.40 -18.52
CA PHE A 354 -16.14 -26.08 -17.64
C PHE A 354 -17.41 -25.25 -17.45
N GLU A 355 -18.51 -25.91 -17.16
CA GLU A 355 -19.78 -25.23 -16.87
C GLU A 355 -19.90 -24.89 -15.40
N LEU A 356 -20.33 -23.65 -15.11
CA LEU A 356 -20.75 -23.23 -13.76
C LEU A 356 -22.24 -23.66 -13.57
N LYS A 357 -22.45 -24.72 -12.78
CA LYS A 357 -23.78 -25.33 -12.59
C LYS A 357 -24.46 -24.92 -11.28
N GLU A 358 -23.69 -24.50 -10.32
CA GLU A 358 -24.18 -24.08 -9.01
C GLU A 358 -24.41 -22.59 -9.00
N VAL A 359 -25.61 -22.17 -8.56
CA VAL A 359 -26.00 -20.76 -8.46
C VAL A 359 -26.66 -20.49 -7.11
N ALA A 360 -26.41 -19.31 -6.55
CA ALA A 360 -27.09 -18.79 -5.36
C ALA A 360 -27.59 -17.37 -5.68
N PRO A 361 -28.82 -17.20 -6.17
CA PRO A 361 -29.35 -15.89 -6.48
C PRO A 361 -29.37 -14.99 -5.25
N LEU A 362 -28.88 -13.74 -5.41
CA LEU A 362 -28.72 -12.82 -4.30
C LEU A 362 -30.01 -12.60 -3.50
N PHE A 363 -31.11 -12.36 -4.19
CA PHE A 363 -32.40 -12.04 -3.54
C PHE A 363 -33.05 -13.24 -2.83
N ASP A 364 -32.68 -14.46 -3.19
CA ASP A 364 -33.15 -15.68 -2.53
C ASP A 364 -32.28 -16.02 -1.29
N ASN A 365 -31.16 -15.36 -1.11
CA ASN A 365 -30.17 -15.65 -0.07
C ASN A 365 -29.84 -14.43 0.79
N LEU A 366 -30.77 -13.48 0.92
CA LEU A 366 -30.57 -12.31 1.76
C LEU A 366 -30.53 -12.70 3.25
N PRO A 367 -29.66 -12.06 4.05
CA PRO A 367 -29.68 -12.22 5.50
C PRO A 367 -30.96 -11.60 6.10
N GLU A 368 -31.21 -11.89 7.38
CA GLU A 368 -32.30 -11.27 8.12
C GLU A 368 -32.14 -9.74 8.13
N PRO A 369 -33.20 -8.98 7.82
CA PRO A 369 -33.11 -7.53 7.72
C PRO A 369 -32.93 -6.88 9.10
N LYS A 370 -32.12 -5.84 9.16
CA LYS A 370 -32.01 -4.95 10.31
C LYS A 370 -32.90 -3.72 10.08
N LEU A 371 -33.80 -3.43 11.02
CA LEU A 371 -34.63 -2.23 10.96
C LEU A 371 -33.83 -1.00 11.41
N SER A 372 -34.05 0.12 10.73
CA SER A 372 -33.46 1.40 11.07
C SER A 372 -34.45 2.51 10.76
N GLU A 373 -34.60 3.49 11.65
CA GLU A 373 -35.46 4.66 11.44
C GLU A 373 -34.88 5.58 10.36
N ASP A 374 -33.54 5.68 10.33
CA ASP A 374 -32.79 6.49 9.39
C ASP A 374 -31.95 5.65 8.43
N ILE A 375 -31.65 6.17 7.25
CA ILE A 375 -30.67 5.61 6.34
C ILE A 375 -29.28 5.82 6.95
N LYS A 376 -28.53 4.74 7.11
CA LYS A 376 -27.17 4.76 7.66
C LYS A 376 -26.21 4.08 6.69
N PRO A 377 -24.93 4.51 6.62
CA PRO A 377 -23.93 3.83 5.82
C PRO A 377 -23.61 2.44 6.38
N MET A 378 -23.00 1.58 5.55
CA MET A 378 -22.76 0.19 5.90
C MET A 378 -21.88 0.00 7.14
N GLU A 379 -20.97 0.94 7.42
CA GLU A 379 -20.09 0.93 8.60
C GLU A 379 -20.89 0.95 9.93
N GLN A 380 -22.04 1.60 9.92
CA GLN A 380 -22.95 1.62 11.10
C GLN A 380 -23.64 0.26 11.34
N PHE A 381 -23.58 -0.64 10.36
CA PHE A 381 -24.08 -2.02 10.45
C PHE A 381 -22.94 -3.05 10.58
N ASP A 382 -21.74 -2.60 10.94
CA ASP A 382 -20.55 -3.43 11.08
C ASP A 382 -20.10 -4.10 9.78
N GLN A 383 -20.28 -3.41 8.66
CA GLN A 383 -19.83 -3.84 7.35
C GLN A 383 -18.90 -2.79 6.76
N GLY A 384 -17.67 -3.19 6.38
CA GLY A 384 -16.66 -2.28 5.86
C GLY A 384 -16.58 -2.21 4.35
N TRP A 385 -17.05 -3.23 3.66
CA TRP A 385 -16.99 -3.36 2.21
C TRP A 385 -18.05 -4.33 1.68
N GLY A 386 -18.17 -4.41 0.36
CA GLY A 386 -19.14 -5.28 -0.32
C GLY A 386 -20.42 -4.52 -0.66
N THR A 387 -21.56 -5.16 -0.48
CA THR A 387 -22.87 -4.63 -0.90
C THR A 387 -23.84 -4.55 0.27
N ILE A 388 -24.58 -3.44 0.36
CA ILE A 388 -25.69 -3.27 1.29
C ILE A 388 -26.99 -3.09 0.49
N LEU A 389 -28.08 -3.75 0.94
CA LEU A 389 -29.41 -3.59 0.38
C LEU A 389 -30.27 -2.74 1.31
N TYR A 390 -30.68 -1.58 0.85
CA TYR A 390 -31.68 -0.74 1.52
C TYR A 390 -33.06 -1.06 0.96
N ARG A 391 -34.06 -1.27 1.80
CA ARG A 391 -35.43 -1.54 1.41
C ARG A 391 -36.41 -0.70 2.23
N THR A 392 -37.32 -0.04 1.57
CA THR A 392 -38.40 0.71 2.19
C THR A 392 -39.67 0.64 1.36
N SER A 393 -40.81 0.98 1.95
CA SER A 393 -42.05 1.19 1.20
C SER A 393 -42.26 2.67 0.98
N LEU A 394 -42.57 3.05 -0.24
CA LEU A 394 -42.90 4.42 -0.59
C LEU A 394 -44.42 4.58 -0.62
N PRO A 395 -44.96 5.78 -0.24
CA PRO A 395 -46.33 6.14 -0.57
C PRO A 395 -46.49 6.20 -2.09
N GLU A 396 -47.72 6.38 -2.59
CA GLU A 396 -47.97 6.54 -4.01
C GLU A 396 -47.07 7.64 -4.59
N VAL A 397 -46.27 7.26 -5.60
CA VAL A 397 -45.28 8.15 -6.21
C VAL A 397 -45.82 8.62 -7.56
N LYS A 398 -45.84 9.94 -7.77
CA LYS A 398 -46.25 10.50 -9.05
C LYS A 398 -45.21 10.22 -10.13
N GLU A 399 -45.69 10.01 -11.36
CA GLU A 399 -44.83 9.93 -12.53
C GLU A 399 -43.87 11.13 -12.60
N GLY A 400 -42.61 10.91 -12.89
CA GLY A 400 -41.58 11.93 -12.95
C GLY A 400 -40.97 12.34 -11.60
N THR A 401 -41.34 11.67 -10.49
CA THR A 401 -40.67 11.89 -9.21
C THR A 401 -39.21 11.45 -9.30
N THR A 402 -38.31 12.29 -8.79
CA THR A 402 -36.87 11.99 -8.75
C THR A 402 -36.48 11.38 -7.42
N LEU A 403 -35.85 10.21 -7.45
CA LEU A 403 -35.10 9.68 -6.33
C LEU A 403 -33.70 10.31 -6.32
N LEU A 404 -33.31 10.95 -5.24
CA LEU A 404 -31.99 11.47 -5.02
C LEU A 404 -31.29 10.60 -3.98
N ILE A 405 -30.06 10.17 -4.29
CA ILE A 405 -29.16 9.47 -3.36
C ILE A 405 -27.93 10.36 -3.23
N ASP A 406 -27.80 11.07 -2.11
CA ASP A 406 -26.76 12.09 -1.93
C ASP A 406 -25.34 11.52 -2.04
N GLU A 407 -25.15 10.31 -1.52
CA GLU A 407 -23.84 9.66 -1.48
C GLU A 407 -23.91 8.23 -2.03
N VAL A 408 -23.72 8.11 -3.36
CA VAL A 408 -23.55 6.80 -4.01
C VAL A 408 -22.09 6.37 -3.86
N HIS A 409 -21.82 5.37 -3.01
CA HIS A 409 -20.50 4.82 -2.78
C HIS A 409 -20.50 3.30 -3.00
N ASP A 410 -20.23 2.83 -4.27
CA ASP A 410 -19.82 3.65 -5.45
C ASP A 410 -20.73 3.35 -6.64
N TRP A 411 -21.54 2.30 -6.52
CA TRP A 411 -22.44 1.78 -7.53
C TRP A 411 -23.76 1.43 -6.91
N ALA A 412 -24.86 1.91 -7.46
CA ALA A 412 -26.19 1.56 -6.99
C ALA A 412 -27.06 0.98 -8.11
N GLN A 413 -27.87 0.00 -7.77
CA GLN A 413 -28.97 -0.50 -8.59
C GLN A 413 -30.27 -0.17 -7.86
N VAL A 414 -31.22 0.43 -8.57
CA VAL A 414 -32.52 0.84 -8.03
C VAL A 414 -33.60 -0.08 -8.53
N TYR A 415 -34.35 -0.65 -7.62
CA TYR A 415 -35.45 -1.57 -7.91
C TYR A 415 -36.77 -1.02 -7.36
N ALA A 416 -37.87 -1.24 -8.05
CA ALA A 416 -39.23 -1.08 -7.51
C ALA A 416 -40.01 -2.37 -7.74
N ASP A 417 -40.62 -2.91 -6.68
CA ASP A 417 -41.39 -4.13 -6.69
C ASP A 417 -40.69 -5.30 -7.41
N GLY A 418 -39.38 -5.44 -7.16
CA GLY A 418 -38.53 -6.48 -7.74
C GLY A 418 -38.04 -6.21 -9.17
N LYS A 419 -38.47 -5.12 -9.81
CA LYS A 419 -38.09 -4.75 -11.18
C LYS A 419 -36.93 -3.74 -11.12
N LEU A 420 -35.81 -4.01 -11.84
CA LEU A 420 -34.71 -3.06 -11.99
C LEU A 420 -35.16 -1.84 -12.78
N LEU A 421 -35.07 -0.67 -12.17
CA LEU A 421 -35.41 0.60 -12.81
C LEU A 421 -34.18 1.29 -13.43
N GLY A 422 -33.03 1.19 -12.79
CA GLY A 422 -31.82 1.82 -13.28
C GLY A 422 -30.60 1.61 -12.40
N ARG A 423 -29.52 2.25 -12.82
CA ARG A 423 -28.19 2.17 -12.17
C ARG A 423 -27.62 3.55 -12.00
N LEU A 424 -26.91 3.76 -10.90
CA LEU A 424 -26.14 4.99 -10.62
C LEU A 424 -24.66 4.62 -10.48
N ASP A 425 -23.82 5.40 -11.12
CA ASP A 425 -22.36 5.20 -11.14
C ASP A 425 -21.65 6.47 -10.67
N ARG A 426 -20.96 6.39 -9.53
CA ARG A 426 -20.19 7.50 -8.96
C ARG A 426 -19.13 8.05 -9.92
N ARG A 427 -18.51 7.22 -10.75
CA ARG A 427 -17.51 7.63 -11.76
C ARG A 427 -18.09 8.63 -12.78
N ARG A 428 -19.41 8.59 -12.96
CA ARG A 428 -20.15 9.48 -13.87
C ARG A 428 -20.85 10.63 -13.15
N GLY A 429 -20.63 10.77 -11.83
CA GLY A 429 -21.30 11.78 -11.01
C GLY A 429 -22.83 11.58 -10.90
N GLN A 430 -23.29 10.34 -11.10
CA GLN A 430 -24.72 10.03 -11.06
C GLN A 430 -25.17 9.84 -9.61
N ASN A 431 -26.13 10.63 -9.16
CA ASN A 431 -26.71 10.55 -7.83
C ASN A 431 -28.26 10.65 -7.84
N SER A 432 -28.88 10.73 -9.00
CA SER A 432 -30.32 10.86 -9.10
C SER A 432 -30.90 9.97 -10.18
N PHE A 433 -32.12 9.54 -9.95
CA PHE A 433 -32.87 8.66 -10.83
C PHE A 433 -34.34 9.09 -10.91
N CYS A 434 -34.88 9.25 -12.11
CA CYS A 434 -36.28 9.57 -12.31
C CYS A 434 -37.12 8.30 -12.23
N LEU A 435 -38.05 8.26 -11.31
CA LEU A 435 -39.01 7.14 -11.15
C LEU A 435 -40.06 7.26 -12.24
N LEU A 436 -39.81 6.68 -13.40
CA LEU A 436 -40.80 6.54 -14.46
C LEU A 436 -41.55 5.23 -14.23
N TYR A 437 -42.80 5.32 -13.80
CA TYR A 437 -43.69 4.18 -13.79
C TYR A 437 -44.31 4.03 -15.19
N THR A 438 -43.63 3.35 -16.10
CA THR A 438 -44.29 2.85 -17.30
C THR A 438 -44.18 1.32 -17.28
N SER A 439 -45.35 0.70 -17.33
CA SER A 439 -45.49 -0.77 -17.42
C SER A 439 -44.88 -1.39 -18.67
N ASP A 440 -44.34 -0.61 -19.61
CA ASP A 440 -43.94 -1.07 -20.93
C ASP A 440 -42.52 -0.75 -21.38
N ALA A 441 -41.66 -0.15 -20.53
CA ALA A 441 -40.33 0.27 -20.95
C ALA A 441 -39.20 -0.76 -20.75
N ALA A 442 -39.51 -2.03 -20.48
CA ALA A 442 -38.54 -3.06 -20.14
C ALA A 442 -38.05 -3.93 -21.31
N ASP A 443 -38.58 -3.76 -22.52
CA ASP A 443 -38.29 -4.70 -23.62
C ASP A 443 -37.37 -4.22 -24.75
N GLU A 444 -36.85 -2.98 -24.69
CA GLU A 444 -36.08 -2.44 -25.81
C GLU A 444 -34.66 -2.02 -25.51
N ARG A 445 -33.93 -2.54 -24.53
CA ARG A 445 -32.45 -2.36 -24.45
C ARG A 445 -31.76 -3.60 -23.88
N SER A 446 -31.69 -4.65 -24.70
CA SER A 446 -30.67 -5.68 -24.54
C SER A 446 -29.32 -5.15 -25.03
#